data_e3ded5e62b433626de6832c915f93ca3
#
_entry.id   e3ded5e62b433626de6832c915f93ca3
#
_cell.length_a   1.000
_cell.length_b   1.000
_cell.length_c   1.000
_cell.angle_alpha   90.00
_cell.angle_beta   90.00
_cell.angle_gamma   90.00
#
_symmetry.space_group_name_H-M   'P 1'
#
loop_
_entity.id
_entity.type
_entity.pdbx_description
1 polymer ?
#
loop_
_entity_poly.entity_id
_entity_poly.type
_entity_poly.pdbx_seq_one_letter_code
_entity_poly.pdbx_strand_id
1 'polypeptide(L)'
;ARFHPEVLVLDVNMPGCSGPELAQMDRFNDDWLRVPIIYLSAETDIALQMSVLIRAGDDFVTKPISDNSLIATVFARAQRARLLSNALSRDSLTGLLKHADIKEQVAIEQERALRSGKPFSVVMLDIDHFKKVNDTHGHAVGDNVIRALANLLRQRLRRVDSLGRYGGEEFMAVLPDCTGEQAVSILDGIRQQFLSISFAGELSDFHVSLSAGVASSHECTADELMEMADRALYAAKNNGRNQV
;
A
#
# COMPACT_ATOMS: atom_id res chain seq x y z
N ALA A 1 0.23 -12.84 -16.13
CA ALA A 1 -0.43 -12.36 -14.91
C ALA A 1 0.24 -13.06 -13.73
N ARG A 2 0.77 -12.32 -12.76
CA ARG A 2 1.21 -12.90 -11.48
C ARG A 2 -0.05 -13.37 -10.76
N PHE A 3 -0.11 -14.64 -10.41
CA PHE A 3 -1.18 -15.19 -9.58
C PHE A 3 -0.87 -14.85 -8.12
N HIS A 4 -1.77 -14.12 -7.47
CA HIS A 4 -1.67 -13.78 -6.04
C HIS A 4 -2.75 -14.54 -5.28
N PRO A 5 -2.44 -15.68 -4.66
CA PRO A 5 -3.40 -16.45 -3.89
C PRO A 5 -3.71 -15.74 -2.56
N GLU A 6 -4.96 -15.83 -2.09
CA GLU A 6 -5.34 -15.36 -0.77
C GLU A 6 -5.16 -16.40 0.34
N VAL A 7 -5.14 -17.68 -0.04
CA VAL A 7 -4.90 -18.85 0.83
C VAL A 7 -4.23 -19.92 -0.01
N LEU A 8 -3.27 -20.61 0.56
CA LEU A 8 -2.72 -21.85 0.01
C LEU A 8 -3.30 -23.06 0.75
N VAL A 9 -3.77 -24.04 0.02
CA VAL A 9 -4.20 -25.32 0.56
C VAL A 9 -3.28 -26.39 0.00
N LEU A 10 -2.46 -26.99 0.84
CA LEU A 10 -1.42 -27.94 0.45
C LEU A 10 -1.65 -29.30 1.07
N ASP A 11 -1.59 -30.37 0.28
CA ASP A 11 -1.50 -31.72 0.82
C ASP A 11 -0.10 -31.92 1.43
N VAL A 12 -0.01 -32.50 2.61
CA VAL A 12 1.27 -32.81 3.26
C VAL A 12 2.09 -33.79 2.41
N ASN A 13 1.42 -34.78 1.82
CA ASN A 13 2.06 -35.85 1.06
C ASN A 13 1.81 -35.69 -0.45
N MET A 14 2.64 -34.90 -1.12
CA MET A 14 2.59 -34.74 -2.58
C MET A 14 3.77 -35.45 -3.26
N PRO A 15 3.57 -36.02 -4.47
CA PRO A 15 4.69 -36.62 -5.24
C PRO A 15 5.72 -35.56 -5.64
N GLY A 16 7.00 -35.84 -5.41
CA GLY A 16 8.12 -35.01 -5.85
C GLY A 16 8.54 -33.89 -4.88
N CYS A 17 7.59 -33.24 -4.23
CA CYS A 17 7.85 -32.23 -3.20
C CYS A 17 6.72 -32.26 -2.18
N SER A 18 7.03 -32.35 -0.90
CA SER A 18 6.01 -32.33 0.15
C SER A 18 5.42 -30.95 0.35
N GLY A 19 4.18 -30.88 0.86
CA GLY A 19 3.53 -29.60 1.19
C GLY A 19 4.38 -28.71 2.10
N PRO A 20 4.99 -29.24 3.19
CA PRO A 20 5.88 -28.45 4.06
C PRO A 20 7.14 -27.93 3.37
N GLU A 21 7.74 -28.68 2.44
CA GLU A 21 8.90 -28.22 1.66
C GLU A 21 8.50 -27.07 0.72
N LEU A 22 7.38 -27.22 0.02
CA LEU A 22 6.83 -26.17 -0.83
C LEU A 22 6.53 -24.90 -0.02
N ALA A 23 5.87 -25.04 1.13
CA ALA A 23 5.56 -23.94 2.01
C ALA A 23 6.80 -23.20 2.51
N GLN A 24 7.90 -23.93 2.83
CA GLN A 24 9.16 -23.30 3.19
C GLN A 24 9.74 -22.48 2.03
N MET A 25 9.68 -22.99 0.80
CA MET A 25 10.14 -22.26 -0.38
C MET A 25 9.31 -20.98 -0.59
N ASP A 26 8.00 -21.04 -0.42
CA ASP A 26 7.10 -19.90 -0.57
C ASP A 26 7.35 -18.82 0.50
N ARG A 27 7.74 -19.20 1.73
CA ARG A 27 8.09 -18.25 2.80
C ARG A 27 9.38 -17.46 2.54
N PHE A 28 10.21 -17.84 1.57
CA PHE A 28 11.33 -17.03 1.11
C PHE A 28 10.94 -15.95 0.10
N ASN A 29 9.69 -15.94 -0.37
CA ASN A 29 9.17 -14.90 -1.23
C ASN A 29 8.36 -13.89 -0.40
N ASP A 30 8.82 -12.64 -0.35
CA ASP A 30 8.19 -11.57 0.43
C ASP A 30 6.72 -11.34 0.06
N ASP A 31 6.33 -11.55 -1.20
CA ASP A 31 4.96 -11.41 -1.68
C ASP A 31 4.01 -12.45 -1.04
N TRP A 32 4.54 -13.60 -0.58
CA TRP A 32 3.76 -14.72 -0.08
C TRP A 32 3.86 -14.91 1.44
N LEU A 33 4.68 -14.11 2.12
CA LEU A 33 4.85 -14.18 3.58
C LEU A 33 3.54 -14.06 4.37
N ARG A 34 2.59 -13.32 3.82
CA ARG A 34 1.29 -13.03 4.47
C ARG A 34 0.17 -13.96 4.04
N VAL A 35 0.41 -14.84 3.06
CA VAL A 35 -0.60 -15.77 2.55
C VAL A 35 -0.74 -16.94 3.53
N PRO A 36 -1.92 -17.19 4.10
CA PRO A 36 -2.12 -18.31 5.02
C PRO A 36 -2.00 -19.65 4.30
N ILE A 37 -1.36 -20.61 4.96
CA ILE A 37 -1.13 -21.95 4.47
C ILE A 37 -1.92 -22.94 5.32
N ILE A 38 -2.81 -23.70 4.70
CA ILE A 38 -3.60 -24.76 5.31
C ILE A 38 -3.09 -26.10 4.80
N TYR A 39 -2.63 -26.96 5.70
CA TYR A 39 -2.24 -28.31 5.33
C TYR A 39 -3.41 -29.27 5.38
N LEU A 40 -3.52 -30.13 4.38
CA LEU A 40 -4.43 -31.28 4.35
C LEU A 40 -3.63 -32.55 4.53
N SER A 41 -4.02 -33.45 5.44
CA SER A 41 -3.35 -34.75 5.60
C SER A 41 -4.31 -35.82 6.13
N ALA A 42 -4.03 -37.07 5.75
CA ALA A 42 -4.63 -38.26 6.39
C ALA A 42 -3.92 -38.64 7.70
N GLU A 43 -2.82 -37.95 8.03
CA GLU A 43 -2.02 -38.20 9.23
C GLU A 43 -2.77 -37.78 10.50
N THR A 44 -2.85 -38.68 11.48
CA THR A 44 -3.52 -38.45 12.76
C THR A 44 -2.53 -38.27 13.92
N ASP A 45 -1.23 -38.45 13.70
CA ASP A 45 -0.22 -38.25 14.72
C ASP A 45 -0.05 -36.74 15.01
N ILE A 46 -0.46 -36.36 16.22
CA ILE A 46 -0.42 -34.98 16.70
C ILE A 46 1.01 -34.42 16.71
N ALA A 47 2.02 -35.23 17.04
CA ALA A 47 3.41 -34.77 17.07
C ALA A 47 3.92 -34.41 15.69
N LEU A 48 3.55 -35.19 14.68
CA LEU A 48 3.89 -34.92 13.28
C LEU A 48 3.15 -33.69 12.76
N GLN A 49 1.84 -33.56 13.05
CA GLN A 49 1.05 -32.37 12.71
C GLN A 49 1.68 -31.09 13.29
N MET A 50 2.05 -31.11 14.56
CA MET A 50 2.71 -29.98 15.23
C MET A 50 4.06 -29.65 14.58
N SER A 51 4.87 -30.65 14.22
CA SER A 51 6.14 -30.43 13.55
C SER A 51 6.01 -29.76 12.18
N VAL A 52 4.93 -30.03 11.47
CA VAL A 52 4.61 -29.44 10.16
C VAL A 52 4.11 -28.00 10.32
N LEU A 53 3.24 -27.73 11.31
CA LEU A 53 2.74 -26.39 11.60
C LEU A 53 3.86 -25.43 12.01
N ILE A 54 4.79 -25.87 12.88
CA ILE A 54 5.91 -25.04 13.34
C ILE A 54 6.81 -24.57 12.18
N ARG A 55 6.91 -25.34 11.10
CA ARG A 55 7.80 -25.04 9.98
C ARG A 55 7.35 -23.89 9.10
N ALA A 56 6.09 -23.84 8.72
CA ALA A 56 5.59 -22.79 7.80
C ALA A 56 4.04 -22.68 7.74
N GLY A 57 3.28 -23.56 8.40
CA GLY A 57 1.82 -23.62 8.27
C GLY A 57 1.07 -22.74 9.27
N ASP A 58 -0.12 -22.31 8.89
CA ASP A 58 -1.02 -21.54 9.74
C ASP A 58 -2.17 -22.39 10.28
N ASP A 59 -2.48 -23.50 9.60
CA ASP A 59 -3.52 -24.43 10.01
C ASP A 59 -3.33 -25.85 9.45
N PHE A 60 -3.99 -26.81 10.06
CA PHE A 60 -3.94 -28.20 9.70
C PHE A 60 -5.34 -28.82 9.70
N VAL A 61 -5.68 -29.51 8.65
CA VAL A 61 -6.98 -30.16 8.47
C VAL A 61 -6.80 -31.63 8.17
N THR A 62 -7.39 -32.48 9.00
CA THR A 62 -7.30 -33.94 8.87
C THR A 62 -8.36 -34.47 7.90
N LYS A 63 -7.94 -35.33 6.97
CA LYS A 63 -8.84 -36.08 6.08
C LYS A 63 -9.43 -37.29 6.81
N PRO A 64 -10.71 -37.70 6.53
CA PRO A 64 -11.62 -37.03 5.61
C PRO A 64 -12.26 -35.78 6.18
N ILE A 65 -12.42 -34.73 5.35
CA ILE A 65 -13.10 -33.48 5.71
C ILE A 65 -14.29 -33.27 4.78
N SER A 66 -15.41 -32.77 5.31
CA SER A 66 -16.54 -32.37 4.49
C SER A 66 -16.22 -31.06 3.73
N ASP A 67 -16.77 -30.88 2.53
CA ASP A 67 -16.61 -29.70 1.73
C ASP A 67 -16.99 -28.42 2.50
N ASN A 68 -18.08 -28.46 3.25
CA ASN A 68 -18.54 -27.33 4.07
C ASN A 68 -17.51 -26.93 5.15
N SER A 69 -16.87 -27.91 5.79
CA SER A 69 -15.86 -27.64 6.82
C SER A 69 -14.57 -27.07 6.20
N LEU A 70 -14.17 -27.59 5.04
CA LEU A 70 -13.00 -27.05 4.32
C LEU A 70 -13.25 -25.61 3.87
N ILE A 71 -14.40 -25.35 3.24
CA ILE A 71 -14.78 -23.99 2.81
C ILE A 71 -14.82 -23.04 4.00
N ALA A 72 -15.41 -23.44 5.12
CA ALA A 72 -15.47 -22.60 6.32
C ALA A 72 -14.07 -22.27 6.87
N THR A 73 -13.16 -23.25 6.90
CA THR A 73 -11.78 -23.07 7.36
C THR A 73 -11.02 -22.11 6.43
N VAL A 74 -11.08 -22.34 5.11
CA VAL A 74 -10.42 -21.48 4.10
C VAL A 74 -10.94 -20.05 4.21
N PHE A 75 -12.27 -19.88 4.30
CA PHE A 75 -12.89 -18.56 4.40
C PHE A 75 -12.47 -17.83 5.68
N ALA A 76 -12.47 -18.50 6.83
CA ALA A 76 -12.06 -17.91 8.10
C ALA A 76 -10.58 -17.45 8.08
N ARG A 77 -9.69 -18.27 7.48
CA ARG A 77 -8.27 -17.92 7.35
C ARG A 77 -8.06 -16.78 6.36
N ALA A 78 -8.74 -16.76 5.23
CA ALA A 78 -8.70 -15.66 4.27
C ALA A 78 -9.17 -14.34 4.90
N GLN A 79 -10.29 -14.36 5.63
CA GLN A 79 -10.78 -13.19 6.32
C GLN A 79 -9.77 -12.67 7.37
N ARG A 80 -9.22 -13.56 8.18
CA ARG A 80 -8.24 -13.17 9.20
C ARG A 80 -6.97 -12.60 8.56
N ALA A 81 -6.47 -13.20 7.50
CA ALA A 81 -5.31 -12.71 6.76
C ALA A 81 -5.56 -11.33 6.15
N ARG A 82 -6.74 -11.11 5.56
CA ARG A 82 -7.14 -9.78 5.05
C ARG A 82 -7.17 -8.72 6.16
N LEU A 83 -7.75 -9.03 7.32
CA LEU A 83 -7.79 -8.10 8.45
C LEU A 83 -6.39 -7.75 8.97
N LEU A 84 -5.51 -8.74 9.11
CA LEU A 84 -4.12 -8.54 9.51
C LEU A 84 -3.33 -7.77 8.44
N SER A 85 -3.48 -8.13 7.17
CA SER A 85 -2.85 -7.41 6.06
C SER A 85 -3.31 -5.95 6.03
N ASN A 86 -4.61 -5.69 6.13
CA ASN A 86 -5.14 -4.32 6.19
C ASN A 86 -4.60 -3.52 7.39
N ALA A 87 -4.43 -4.15 8.55
CA ALA A 87 -3.85 -3.50 9.72
C ALA A 87 -2.35 -3.23 9.55
N LEU A 88 -1.62 -4.14 8.86
CA LEU A 88 -0.18 -4.01 8.59
C LEU A 88 0.12 -3.08 7.41
N SER A 89 -0.80 -2.95 6.43
CA SER A 89 -0.63 -2.11 5.24
C SER A 89 -0.87 -0.62 5.49
N ARG A 90 -1.29 -0.24 6.70
CA ARG A 90 -1.56 1.15 7.04
C ARG A 90 -0.45 1.78 7.85
N ASP A 91 -0.09 3.01 7.49
CA ASP A 91 0.81 3.85 8.26
C ASP A 91 0.14 4.25 9.59
N SER A 92 0.85 4.07 10.70
CA SER A 92 0.30 4.28 12.05
C SER A 92 -0.04 5.74 12.37
N LEU A 93 0.66 6.70 11.75
CA LEU A 93 0.44 8.12 11.97
C LEU A 93 -0.73 8.65 11.17
N THR A 94 -0.84 8.24 9.92
CA THR A 94 -1.79 8.79 8.96
C THR A 94 -2.96 7.84 8.65
N GLY A 95 -2.81 6.52 8.88
CA GLY A 95 -3.76 5.50 8.46
C GLY A 95 -3.87 5.34 6.93
N LEU A 96 -2.97 5.94 6.15
CA LEU A 96 -2.87 5.75 4.70
C LEU A 96 -2.14 4.44 4.37
N LEU A 97 -2.14 4.04 3.10
CA LEU A 97 -1.33 2.90 2.65
C LEU A 97 0.16 3.16 2.92
N LYS A 98 0.90 2.12 3.24
CA LYS A 98 2.36 2.17 3.34
C LYS A 98 3.00 2.14 1.95
N HIS A 99 4.30 2.40 1.90
CA HIS A 99 5.12 2.45 0.70
C HIS A 99 4.90 1.25 -0.24
N ALA A 100 5.03 0.02 0.27
CA ALA A 100 4.86 -1.19 -0.55
C ALA A 100 3.43 -1.31 -1.09
N ASP A 101 2.44 -1.06 -0.24
CA ASP A 101 1.03 -1.23 -0.58
C ASP A 101 0.55 -0.18 -1.60
N ILE A 102 1.03 1.07 -1.53
CA ILE A 102 0.66 2.09 -2.54
C ILE A 102 1.37 1.82 -3.89
N LYS A 103 2.58 1.28 -3.89
CA LYS A 103 3.25 0.85 -5.13
C LYS A 103 2.49 -0.29 -5.81
N GLU A 104 1.97 -1.23 -5.06
CA GLU A 104 1.11 -2.30 -5.59
C GLU A 104 -0.15 -1.73 -6.25
N GLN A 105 -0.75 -0.68 -5.68
CA GLN A 105 -1.91 -0.01 -6.30
C GLN A 105 -1.57 0.62 -7.65
N VAL A 106 -0.35 1.13 -7.86
CA VAL A 106 0.08 1.62 -9.19
C VAL A 106 0.10 0.47 -10.20
N ALA A 107 0.64 -0.69 -9.83
CA ALA A 107 0.69 -1.85 -10.72
C ALA A 107 -0.70 -2.39 -11.06
N ILE A 108 -1.60 -2.47 -10.08
CA ILE A 108 -3.00 -2.89 -10.28
C ILE A 108 -3.71 -1.94 -11.24
N GLU A 109 -3.57 -0.63 -11.04
CA GLU A 109 -4.24 0.37 -11.88
C GLU A 109 -3.65 0.42 -13.29
N GLN A 110 -2.36 0.20 -13.44
CA GLN A 110 -1.71 0.08 -14.75
C GLN A 110 -2.28 -1.10 -15.56
N GLU A 111 -2.44 -2.27 -14.94
CA GLU A 111 -3.09 -3.41 -15.61
C GLU A 111 -4.55 -3.12 -15.98
N ARG A 112 -5.27 -2.38 -15.13
CA ARG A 112 -6.64 -1.95 -15.41
C ARG A 112 -6.69 -0.97 -16.58
N ALA A 113 -5.79 0.03 -16.59
CA ALA A 113 -5.68 1.03 -17.65
C ALA A 113 -5.37 0.40 -19.00
N LEU A 114 -4.44 -0.56 -19.06
CA LEU A 114 -4.12 -1.33 -20.28
C LEU A 114 -5.35 -2.07 -20.82
N ARG A 115 -6.18 -2.65 -19.97
CA ARG A 115 -7.41 -3.36 -20.40
C ARG A 115 -8.52 -2.42 -20.84
N SER A 116 -8.65 -1.26 -20.20
CA SER A 116 -9.75 -0.32 -20.43
C SER A 116 -9.45 0.72 -21.49
N GLY A 117 -8.17 0.96 -21.80
CA GLY A 117 -7.70 2.06 -22.67
C GLY A 117 -7.88 3.44 -22.03
N LYS A 118 -8.16 3.52 -20.72
CA LYS A 118 -8.34 4.78 -20.01
C LYS A 118 -7.07 5.19 -19.26
N PRO A 119 -6.72 6.49 -19.28
CA PRO A 119 -5.55 6.96 -18.54
C PRO A 119 -5.77 6.89 -17.04
N PHE A 120 -4.69 6.78 -16.30
CA PHE A 120 -4.65 7.06 -14.88
C PHE A 120 -3.45 7.95 -14.56
N SER A 121 -3.47 8.60 -13.42
CA SER A 121 -2.39 9.49 -12.99
C SER A 121 -1.75 8.98 -11.71
N VAL A 122 -0.43 9.03 -11.65
CA VAL A 122 0.37 8.84 -10.45
C VAL A 122 0.88 10.21 -9.99
N VAL A 123 0.74 10.47 -8.72
CA VAL A 123 1.13 11.73 -8.09
C VAL A 123 2.11 11.45 -6.96
N MET A 124 3.24 12.15 -6.98
CA MET A 124 4.18 12.22 -5.85
C MET A 124 4.04 13.60 -5.20
N LEU A 125 3.92 13.64 -3.86
CA LEU A 125 3.80 14.88 -3.09
C LEU A 125 4.83 14.88 -1.96
N ASP A 126 5.30 16.08 -1.61
CA ASP A 126 6.25 16.26 -0.51
C ASP A 126 5.95 17.56 0.22
N ILE A 127 6.06 17.57 1.54
CA ILE A 127 5.87 18.75 2.38
C ILE A 127 7.13 19.60 2.32
N ASP A 128 6.99 20.81 1.80
CA ASP A 128 8.11 21.70 1.61
C ASP A 128 8.76 22.10 2.95
N HIS A 129 10.10 22.02 3.00
CA HIS A 129 10.89 22.41 4.16
C HIS A 129 10.52 21.68 5.47
N PHE A 130 9.99 20.45 5.40
CA PHE A 130 9.50 19.70 6.56
C PHE A 130 10.57 19.53 7.66
N LYS A 131 11.82 19.30 7.28
CA LYS A 131 12.93 19.25 8.25
C LYS A 131 13.00 20.54 9.09
N LYS A 132 12.84 21.71 8.46
CA LYS A 132 12.83 23.00 9.18
C LYS A 132 11.65 23.10 10.16
N VAL A 133 10.48 22.53 9.80
CA VAL A 133 9.33 22.47 10.72
C VAL A 133 9.70 21.66 11.97
N ASN A 134 10.28 20.46 11.80
CA ASN A 134 10.72 19.63 12.92
C ASN A 134 11.81 20.30 13.76
N ASP A 135 12.81 20.91 13.12
CA ASP A 135 13.92 21.53 13.79
C ASP A 135 13.48 22.79 14.60
N THR A 136 12.43 23.48 14.13
CA THR A 136 11.93 24.72 14.77
C THR A 136 10.84 24.45 15.80
N HIS A 137 9.91 23.52 15.54
CA HIS A 137 8.69 23.32 16.32
C HIS A 137 8.59 21.95 16.96
N GLY A 138 9.58 21.08 16.74
CA GLY A 138 9.62 19.72 17.28
C GLY A 138 8.78 18.71 16.47
N HIS A 139 9.10 17.42 16.67
CA HIS A 139 8.48 16.31 15.92
C HIS A 139 6.97 16.19 16.14
N ALA A 140 6.46 16.53 17.33
CA ALA A 140 5.02 16.46 17.61
C ALA A 140 4.21 17.43 16.71
N VAL A 141 4.76 18.62 16.44
CA VAL A 141 4.16 19.59 15.51
C VAL A 141 4.31 19.10 14.08
N GLY A 142 5.46 18.54 13.69
CA GLY A 142 5.65 17.90 12.39
C GLY A 142 4.63 16.78 12.14
N ASP A 143 4.38 15.95 13.12
CA ASP A 143 3.34 14.90 13.06
C ASP A 143 1.94 15.48 12.80
N ASN A 144 1.63 16.64 13.40
CA ASN A 144 0.35 17.31 13.15
C ASN A 144 0.25 17.84 11.71
N VAL A 145 1.35 18.36 11.17
CA VAL A 145 1.43 18.80 9.77
C VAL A 145 1.20 17.62 8.81
N ILE A 146 1.84 16.46 9.05
CA ILE A 146 1.65 15.22 8.29
C ILE A 146 0.18 14.76 8.36
N ARG A 147 -0.42 14.72 9.56
CA ARG A 147 -1.83 14.35 9.75
C ARG A 147 -2.78 15.30 9.01
N ALA A 148 -2.49 16.60 9.06
CA ALA A 148 -3.31 17.62 8.39
C ALA A 148 -3.33 17.39 6.86
N LEU A 149 -2.16 17.15 6.25
CA LEU A 149 -2.07 16.84 4.83
C LEU A 149 -2.79 15.53 4.49
N ALA A 150 -2.57 14.47 5.26
CA ALA A 150 -3.23 13.18 5.07
C ALA A 150 -4.76 13.30 5.11
N ASN A 151 -5.30 14.08 6.05
CA ASN A 151 -6.74 14.32 6.18
C ASN A 151 -7.28 15.15 5.02
N LEU A 152 -6.55 16.19 4.61
CA LEU A 152 -6.93 17.02 3.46
C LEU A 152 -6.99 16.19 2.17
N LEU A 153 -5.97 15.37 1.91
CA LEU A 153 -5.94 14.47 0.76
C LEU A 153 -7.14 13.51 0.76
N ARG A 154 -7.48 12.89 1.91
CA ARG A 154 -8.67 12.03 2.04
C ARG A 154 -9.99 12.75 1.77
N GLN A 155 -10.10 14.02 2.14
CA GLN A 155 -11.32 14.80 1.94
C GLN A 155 -11.49 15.27 0.49
N ARG A 156 -10.40 15.46 -0.23
CA ARG A 156 -10.38 16.04 -1.57
C ARG A 156 -10.31 15.00 -2.69
N LEU A 157 -9.72 13.85 -2.42
CA LEU A 157 -9.64 12.73 -3.36
C LEU A 157 -10.88 11.84 -3.26
N ARG A 158 -11.20 11.19 -4.37
CA ARG A 158 -12.37 10.30 -4.47
C ARG A 158 -12.10 8.98 -3.72
N ARG A 159 -13.15 8.30 -3.32
CA ARG A 159 -13.06 6.99 -2.65
C ARG A 159 -12.37 5.90 -3.50
N VAL A 160 -12.39 6.05 -4.82
CA VAL A 160 -11.72 5.12 -5.76
C VAL A 160 -10.25 5.44 -5.94
N ASP A 161 -9.79 6.63 -5.54
CA ASP A 161 -8.40 7.01 -5.60
C ASP A 161 -7.64 6.31 -4.46
N SER A 162 -6.46 5.81 -4.74
CA SER A 162 -5.58 5.22 -3.73
C SER A 162 -4.60 6.27 -3.20
N LEU A 163 -4.35 6.25 -1.89
CA LEU A 163 -3.52 7.24 -1.20
C LEU A 163 -2.60 6.54 -0.21
N GLY A 164 -1.31 6.83 -0.25
CA GLY A 164 -0.28 6.25 0.60
C GLY A 164 0.70 7.28 1.14
N ARG A 165 1.29 6.96 2.30
CA ARG A 165 2.48 7.62 2.81
C ARG A 165 3.69 6.89 2.25
N TYR A 166 4.40 7.53 1.34
CA TYR A 166 5.49 6.92 0.58
C TYR A 166 6.82 6.98 1.35
N GLY A 167 7.04 8.05 2.10
CA GLY A 167 8.21 8.28 2.95
C GLY A 167 7.86 9.04 4.22
N GLY A 168 8.83 9.67 4.84
CA GLY A 168 8.65 10.47 6.06
C GLY A 168 7.62 11.59 5.90
N GLU A 169 7.86 12.49 4.96
CA GLU A 169 7.00 13.61 4.56
C GLU A 169 6.44 13.47 3.15
N GLU A 170 6.66 12.32 2.51
CA GLU A 170 6.30 12.04 1.14
C GLU A 170 5.00 11.23 1.05
N PHE A 171 4.16 11.59 0.11
CA PHE A 171 2.89 10.93 -0.16
C PHE A 171 2.81 10.54 -1.64
N MET A 172 2.06 9.49 -1.91
CA MET A 172 1.72 9.06 -3.27
C MET A 172 0.21 8.93 -3.40
N ALA A 173 -0.33 9.36 -4.55
CA ALA A 173 -1.71 9.08 -4.91
C ALA A 173 -1.77 8.41 -6.29
N VAL A 174 -2.74 7.50 -6.45
CA VAL A 174 -3.09 6.85 -7.72
C VAL A 174 -4.52 7.24 -8.05
N LEU A 175 -4.71 7.90 -9.18
CA LEU A 175 -5.98 8.48 -9.60
C LEU A 175 -6.50 7.75 -10.86
N PRO A 176 -7.40 6.76 -10.69
CA PRO A 176 -8.01 6.05 -11.80
C PRO A 176 -8.88 6.95 -12.69
N ASP A 177 -8.93 6.64 -13.98
CA ASP A 177 -9.72 7.37 -14.99
C ASP A 177 -9.50 8.91 -14.88
N CYS A 178 -8.23 9.33 -14.75
CA CYS A 178 -7.82 10.72 -14.52
C CYS A 178 -6.65 11.08 -15.44
N THR A 179 -6.81 12.13 -16.24
CA THR A 179 -5.73 12.66 -17.07
C THR A 179 -4.74 13.49 -16.26
N GLY A 180 -3.54 13.71 -16.80
CA GLY A 180 -2.52 14.54 -16.14
C GLY A 180 -3.01 15.96 -15.84
N GLU A 181 -3.72 16.59 -16.78
CA GLU A 181 -4.29 17.94 -16.60
C GLU A 181 -5.33 17.98 -15.47
N GLN A 182 -6.19 16.96 -15.40
CA GLN A 182 -7.17 16.86 -14.31
C GLN A 182 -6.47 16.66 -12.96
N ALA A 183 -5.44 15.79 -12.92
CA ALA A 183 -4.67 15.55 -11.71
C ALA A 183 -3.96 16.83 -11.24
N VAL A 184 -3.31 17.57 -12.13
CA VAL A 184 -2.67 18.87 -11.81
C VAL A 184 -3.68 19.85 -11.24
N SER A 185 -4.87 19.98 -11.84
CA SER A 185 -5.92 20.87 -11.34
C SER A 185 -6.40 20.50 -9.93
N ILE A 186 -6.59 19.18 -9.66
CA ILE A 186 -6.98 18.67 -8.35
C ILE A 186 -5.89 18.97 -7.32
N LEU A 187 -4.64 18.68 -7.66
CA LEU A 187 -3.50 18.85 -6.75
C LEU A 187 -3.19 20.34 -6.47
N ASP A 188 -3.37 21.22 -7.46
CA ASP A 188 -3.20 22.65 -7.22
C ASP A 188 -4.24 23.19 -6.24
N GLY A 189 -5.49 22.76 -6.34
CA GLY A 189 -6.52 23.07 -5.34
C GLY A 189 -6.17 22.56 -3.93
N ILE A 190 -5.60 21.36 -3.82
CA ILE A 190 -5.15 20.79 -2.55
C ILE A 190 -3.97 21.59 -2.00
N ARG A 191 -2.98 21.92 -2.83
CA ARG A 191 -1.82 22.76 -2.48
C ARG A 191 -2.23 24.10 -1.90
N GLN A 192 -3.12 24.81 -2.59
CA GLN A 192 -3.62 26.12 -2.12
C GLN A 192 -4.34 25.99 -0.77
N GLN A 193 -5.16 24.98 -0.60
CA GLN A 193 -5.87 24.74 0.64
C GLN A 193 -4.92 24.34 1.77
N PHE A 194 -3.91 23.51 1.50
CA PHE A 194 -2.91 23.14 2.50
C PHE A 194 -2.11 24.36 2.97
N LEU A 195 -1.69 25.24 2.05
CA LEU A 195 -0.99 26.48 2.35
C LEU A 195 -1.82 27.42 3.25
N SER A 196 -3.16 27.36 3.16
CA SER A 196 -4.05 28.19 3.99
C SER A 196 -4.21 27.67 5.42
N ILE A 197 -3.77 26.46 5.73
CA ILE A 197 -3.85 25.90 7.08
C ILE A 197 -2.85 26.61 7.98
N SER A 198 -3.35 27.16 9.10
CA SER A 198 -2.53 27.73 10.17
C SER A 198 -2.17 26.66 11.18
N PHE A 199 -0.90 26.49 11.47
CA PHE A 199 -0.38 25.57 12.48
C PHE A 199 0.12 26.38 13.67
N ALA A 200 -0.24 25.97 14.89
CA ALA A 200 0.22 26.63 16.09
C ALA A 200 1.73 26.37 16.31
N GLY A 201 2.51 27.43 16.42
CA GLY A 201 3.92 27.40 16.80
C GLY A 201 4.11 27.97 18.20
N GLU A 202 5.31 27.82 18.78
CA GLU A 202 5.60 28.32 20.16
C GLU A 202 5.54 29.84 20.25
N LEU A 203 5.98 30.57 19.21
CA LEU A 203 6.04 32.03 19.19
C LEU A 203 4.96 32.68 18.34
N SER A 204 4.55 32.01 17.28
CA SER A 204 3.52 32.46 16.33
C SER A 204 3.01 31.31 15.48
N ASP A 205 1.81 31.46 14.95
CA ASP A 205 1.30 30.54 13.96
C ASP A 205 2.12 30.59 12.67
N PHE A 206 2.21 29.46 11.97
CA PHE A 206 2.96 29.32 10.72
C PHE A 206 2.18 28.53 9.67
N HIS A 207 2.60 28.65 8.42
CA HIS A 207 2.05 27.95 7.28
C HIS A 207 3.11 27.07 6.63
N VAL A 208 2.66 26.00 5.99
CA VAL A 208 3.53 25.05 5.28
C VAL A 208 2.96 24.84 3.89
N SER A 209 3.83 24.83 2.88
CA SER A 209 3.45 24.47 1.51
C SER A 209 3.78 23.00 1.20
N LEU A 210 3.29 22.55 0.06
CA LEU A 210 3.67 21.27 -0.54
C LEU A 210 4.06 21.48 -2.00
N SER A 211 4.89 20.59 -2.51
CA SER A 211 5.17 20.44 -3.93
C SER A 211 4.66 19.09 -4.40
N ALA A 212 4.22 19.01 -5.65
CA ALA A 212 3.76 17.76 -6.23
C ALA A 212 4.28 17.58 -7.64
N GLY A 213 4.41 16.33 -8.07
CA GLY A 213 4.71 15.92 -9.42
C GLY A 213 3.64 14.95 -9.92
N VAL A 214 3.21 15.13 -11.14
CA VAL A 214 2.15 14.32 -11.79
C VAL A 214 2.70 13.64 -13.01
N ALA A 215 2.42 12.35 -13.16
CA ALA A 215 2.60 11.60 -14.41
C ALA A 215 1.31 10.86 -14.76
N SER A 216 0.97 10.82 -16.05
CA SER A 216 -0.24 10.14 -16.54
C SER A 216 0.04 9.45 -17.85
N SER A 217 -0.31 8.17 -17.91
CA SER A 217 -0.28 7.38 -19.13
C SER A 217 -1.10 6.09 -18.93
N HIS A 218 -1.47 5.43 -20.01
CA HIS A 218 -1.96 4.04 -19.99
C HIS A 218 -0.99 3.09 -20.72
N GLU A 219 0.09 3.60 -21.30
CA GLU A 219 1.07 2.85 -22.10
C GLU A 219 2.37 2.55 -21.36
N CYS A 220 2.73 3.40 -20.36
CA CYS A 220 3.93 3.22 -19.55
C CYS A 220 3.78 2.12 -18.51
N THR A 221 4.89 1.54 -18.10
CA THR A 221 4.93 0.64 -16.93
C THR A 221 4.69 1.40 -15.63
N ALA A 222 4.32 0.69 -14.57
CA ALA A 222 4.14 1.27 -13.23
C ALA A 222 5.41 1.98 -12.73
N ASP A 223 6.58 1.36 -12.92
CA ASP A 223 7.86 1.92 -12.47
C ASP A 223 8.23 3.18 -13.26
N GLU A 224 8.03 3.20 -14.58
CA GLU A 224 8.24 4.39 -15.41
C GLU A 224 7.35 5.56 -15.01
N LEU A 225 6.07 5.29 -14.71
CA LEU A 225 5.16 6.35 -14.26
C LEU A 225 5.55 6.92 -12.90
N MET A 226 5.96 6.07 -11.96
CA MET A 226 6.45 6.53 -10.67
C MET A 226 7.71 7.39 -10.82
N GLU A 227 8.65 6.97 -11.67
CA GLU A 227 9.87 7.74 -11.95
C GLU A 227 9.56 9.09 -12.63
N MET A 228 8.59 9.12 -13.54
CA MET A 228 8.15 10.37 -14.17
C MET A 228 7.52 11.33 -13.17
N ALA A 229 6.68 10.84 -12.25
CA ALA A 229 6.07 11.64 -11.20
C ALA A 229 7.13 12.17 -10.22
N ASP A 230 8.12 11.35 -9.85
CA ASP A 230 9.23 11.78 -8.99
C ASP A 230 10.08 12.86 -9.65
N ARG A 231 10.42 12.69 -10.93
CA ARG A 231 11.13 13.74 -11.71
C ARG A 231 10.35 15.05 -11.79
N ALA A 232 9.02 14.99 -11.95
CA ALA A 232 8.17 16.18 -11.95
C ALA A 232 8.16 16.85 -10.57
N LEU A 233 8.06 16.08 -9.48
CA LEU A 233 8.18 16.60 -8.11
C LEU A 233 9.55 17.27 -7.88
N TYR A 234 10.63 16.63 -8.32
CA TYR A 234 11.97 17.21 -8.22
C TYR A 234 12.08 18.54 -8.98
N ALA A 235 11.50 18.63 -10.16
CA ALA A 235 11.44 19.89 -10.93
C ALA A 235 10.64 20.96 -10.17
N ALA A 236 9.49 20.62 -9.59
CA ALA A 236 8.68 21.52 -8.77
C ALA A 236 9.49 22.08 -7.56
N LYS A 237 10.22 21.20 -6.86
CA LYS A 237 11.08 21.61 -5.74
C LYS A 237 12.21 22.57 -6.18
N ASN A 238 12.81 22.34 -7.35
CA ASN A 238 13.90 23.19 -7.86
C ASN A 238 13.41 24.53 -8.44
N ASN A 239 12.18 24.58 -8.95
CA ASN A 239 11.58 25.78 -9.53
C ASN A 239 10.92 26.71 -8.47
N GLY A 240 11.24 26.53 -7.19
CA GLY A 240 10.80 27.43 -6.12
C GLY A 240 9.80 26.82 -5.16
N ARG A 241 9.46 25.52 -5.29
CA ARG A 241 8.49 24.81 -4.44
C ARG A 241 7.07 25.36 -4.55
N ASN A 242 6.16 24.89 -3.68
CA ASN A 242 4.77 25.35 -3.62
C ASN A 242 4.09 25.35 -5.00
N GLN A 243 4.22 24.25 -5.75
CA GLN A 243 3.68 24.09 -7.10
C GLN A 243 3.47 22.62 -7.46
N VAL A 244 2.72 22.39 -8.54
CA VAL A 244 2.46 21.06 -9.12
C VAL A 244 3.14 20.97 -10.47
#